data_cf264c01a9d5b921030b7146ee534fbc
#
_entry.id   cf264c01a9d5b921030b7146ee534fbc
#
_cell.length_a   1.000
_cell.length_b   1.000
_cell.length_c   1.000
_cell.angle_alpha   90.00
_cell.angle_beta   90.00
_cell.angle_gamma   90.00
#
_symmetry.space_group_name_H-M   'P 1'
#
loop_
_entity.id
_entity.type
_entity.pdbx_description
1 polymer ?
#
loop_
_entity_poly.entity_id
_entity_poly.type
_entity_poly.pdbx_seq_one_letter_code
_entity_poly.pdbx_strand_id
1 'polypeptide(L)'
;MISRLVNTERCKEVVSQHPNYFTFDVEEWFNKKENYALIDGENIAFGEYKHPGVYWVHFCFNTARGRDAINLTKRMFAEFCKACPVKIAVGLISIDNLKAKWLIRQVGFQSLGEIMTENGLCEMFYSFSVLEDFDTKEFNNGIV
;
A
#
# COMPACT_ATOMS: atom_id res chain seq x y z
N MET A 1 2.19 -17.00 3.27
CA MET A 1 2.29 -16.35 4.61
C MET A 1 2.90 -14.96 4.47
N ILE A 2 2.23 -13.98 5.01
CA ILE A 2 2.70 -12.60 4.98
C ILE A 2 3.86 -12.43 5.97
N SER A 3 4.97 -11.87 5.49
CA SER A 3 6.11 -11.54 6.33
C SER A 3 6.71 -10.20 5.91
N ARG A 4 7.56 -9.63 6.79
CA ARG A 4 8.25 -8.39 6.45
C ARG A 4 9.32 -8.65 5.40
N LEU A 5 9.35 -7.83 4.36
CA LEU A 5 10.36 -7.91 3.32
C LEU A 5 11.50 -6.95 3.65
N VAL A 6 12.71 -7.50 3.79
CA VAL A 6 13.95 -6.73 4.00
C VAL A 6 15.03 -7.10 2.98
N ASN A 7 14.84 -8.19 2.23
CA ASN A 7 15.79 -8.66 1.23
C ASN A 7 15.62 -7.86 -0.07
N THR A 8 16.56 -6.96 -0.34
CA THR A 8 16.49 -6.08 -1.52
C THR A 8 16.59 -6.86 -2.83
N GLU A 9 17.37 -7.93 -2.87
CA GLU A 9 17.48 -8.77 -4.07
C GLU A 9 16.17 -9.46 -4.40
N ARG A 10 15.47 -9.95 -3.38
CA ARG A 10 14.14 -10.55 -3.56
C ARG A 10 13.14 -9.51 -4.06
N CYS A 11 13.19 -8.31 -3.53
CA CYS A 11 12.36 -7.21 -4.00
C CYS A 11 12.59 -6.92 -5.48
N LYS A 12 13.86 -6.83 -5.88
CA LYS A 12 14.24 -6.58 -7.28
C LYS A 12 13.70 -7.65 -8.22
N GLU A 13 13.78 -8.92 -7.81
CA GLU A 13 13.25 -10.03 -8.60
C GLU A 13 11.75 -9.88 -8.88
N VAL A 14 10.99 -9.55 -7.85
CA VAL A 14 9.53 -9.42 -7.98
C VAL A 14 9.15 -8.21 -8.81
N VAL A 15 9.72 -7.03 -8.52
CA VAL A 15 9.35 -5.80 -9.22
C VAL A 15 9.86 -5.75 -10.66
N SER A 16 10.88 -6.53 -11.00
CA SER A 16 11.43 -6.57 -12.36
C SER A 16 10.41 -7.02 -13.40
N GLN A 17 9.34 -7.69 -12.97
CA GLN A 17 8.25 -8.11 -13.85
C GLN A 17 7.32 -6.95 -14.23
N HIS A 18 7.49 -5.78 -13.59
CA HIS A 18 6.67 -4.59 -13.83
C HIS A 18 7.55 -3.33 -13.94
N PRO A 19 8.46 -3.27 -14.91
CA PRO A 19 9.46 -2.20 -14.97
C PRO A 19 8.87 -0.81 -15.21
N ASN A 20 7.65 -0.74 -15.77
CA ASN A 20 7.00 0.55 -16.05
C ASN A 20 6.35 1.18 -14.82
N TYR A 21 6.12 0.39 -13.77
CA TYR A 21 5.43 0.86 -12.57
C TYR A 21 6.35 1.01 -11.36
N PHE A 22 7.50 0.34 -11.36
CA PHE A 22 8.42 0.32 -10.22
C PHE A 22 9.80 0.79 -10.68
N THR A 23 9.97 2.11 -10.73
CA THR A 23 11.20 2.76 -11.21
C THR A 23 12.05 3.33 -10.08
N PHE A 24 11.68 3.08 -8.83
CA PHE A 24 12.42 3.60 -7.68
C PHE A 24 13.69 2.78 -7.42
N ASP A 25 14.67 3.43 -6.78
CA ASP A 25 15.89 2.77 -6.33
C ASP A 25 15.57 1.93 -5.10
N VAL A 26 15.60 0.60 -5.26
CA VAL A 26 15.21 -0.36 -4.21
C VAL A 26 16.09 -0.21 -2.98
N GLU A 27 17.42 -0.08 -3.17
CA GLU A 27 18.34 0.01 -2.03
C GLU A 27 18.12 1.29 -1.23
N GLU A 28 17.95 2.42 -1.90
CA GLU A 28 17.66 3.70 -1.26
C GLU A 28 16.32 3.63 -0.50
N TRP A 29 15.32 3.01 -1.11
CA TRP A 29 14.01 2.88 -0.50
C TRP A 29 14.07 2.11 0.83
N PHE A 30 14.78 0.99 0.84
CA PHE A 30 14.93 0.17 2.05
C PHE A 30 15.87 0.78 3.09
N ASN A 31 16.74 1.72 2.71
CA ASN A 31 17.58 2.44 3.66
C ASN A 31 16.81 3.43 4.53
N LYS A 32 15.63 3.83 4.12
CA LYS A 32 14.74 4.67 4.93
C LYS A 32 14.02 3.79 5.92
N LYS A 33 14.40 3.85 7.19
CA LYS A 33 13.91 2.92 8.22
C LYS A 33 12.41 3.05 8.53
N GLU A 34 11.79 4.18 8.21
CA GLU A 34 10.34 4.37 8.35
C GLU A 34 9.55 3.66 7.25
N ASN A 35 10.19 3.31 6.15
CA ASN A 35 9.55 2.55 5.07
C ASN A 35 9.37 1.09 5.49
N TYR A 36 8.27 0.50 5.06
CA TYR A 36 7.90 -0.84 5.50
C TYR A 36 7.32 -1.63 4.32
N ALA A 37 7.84 -2.82 4.09
CA ALA A 37 7.34 -3.67 3.03
C ALA A 37 6.94 -5.04 3.56
N LEU A 38 5.91 -5.61 2.96
CA LEU A 38 5.40 -6.95 3.27
C LEU A 38 5.43 -7.80 2.00
N ILE A 39 5.68 -9.09 2.18
CA ILE A 39 5.72 -10.05 1.07
C ILE A 39 4.93 -11.31 1.42
N ASP A 40 4.25 -11.85 0.42
CA ASP A 40 3.63 -13.17 0.44
C ASP A 40 3.90 -13.81 -0.92
N GLY A 41 4.87 -14.75 -0.97
CA GLY A 41 5.28 -15.38 -2.23
C GLY A 41 5.84 -14.36 -3.22
N GLU A 42 5.15 -14.18 -4.33
CA GLU A 42 5.52 -13.24 -5.40
C GLU A 42 4.74 -11.92 -5.33
N ASN A 43 4.14 -11.62 -4.18
CA ASN A 43 3.29 -10.43 -4.02
C ASN A 43 3.84 -9.54 -2.92
N ILE A 44 4.05 -8.28 -3.24
CA ILE A 44 4.64 -7.29 -2.32
C ILE A 44 3.70 -6.12 -2.11
N ALA A 45 3.64 -5.63 -0.86
CA ALA A 45 3.02 -4.35 -0.52
C ALA A 45 4.09 -3.44 0.06
N PHE A 46 4.14 -2.20 -0.41
CA PHE A 46 5.08 -1.18 0.04
C PHE A 46 4.34 -0.10 0.81
N GLY A 47 4.86 0.27 1.99
CA GLY A 47 4.41 1.43 2.73
C GLY A 47 5.54 2.44 2.84
N GLU A 48 5.41 3.56 2.13
CA GLU A 48 6.43 4.60 2.09
C GLU A 48 6.04 5.75 3.02
N TYR A 49 6.88 6.01 4.01
CA TYR A 49 6.67 7.12 4.94
C TYR A 49 6.82 8.46 4.22
N LYS A 50 5.84 9.35 4.39
CA LYS A 50 5.87 10.71 3.84
C LYS A 50 5.89 11.78 4.92
N HIS A 51 5.02 11.66 5.90
CA HIS A 51 4.89 12.57 7.04
C HIS A 51 4.39 11.77 8.23
N PRO A 52 4.47 12.30 9.47
CA PRO A 52 3.92 11.58 10.62
C PRO A 52 2.47 11.17 10.38
N GLY A 53 2.22 9.85 10.42
CA GLY A 53 0.89 9.28 10.19
C GLY A 53 0.49 9.15 8.73
N VAL A 54 1.26 9.67 7.78
CA VAL A 54 0.91 9.62 6.34
C VAL A 54 1.89 8.71 5.59
N TYR A 55 1.36 7.65 5.01
CA TYR A 55 2.12 6.68 4.24
C TYR A 55 1.53 6.54 2.85
N TRP A 56 2.37 6.43 1.85
CA TRP A 56 1.96 6.07 0.51
C TRP A 56 2.11 4.58 0.32
N VAL A 57 1.10 3.94 -0.25
CA VAL A 57 1.06 2.49 -0.42
C VAL A 57 1.12 2.11 -1.90
N HIS A 58 1.88 1.05 -2.19
CA HIS A 58 2.01 0.50 -3.54
C HIS A 58 1.92 -1.02 -3.44
N PHE A 59 1.28 -1.65 -4.41
CA PHE A 59 1.13 -3.09 -4.45
C PHE A 59 1.72 -3.64 -5.75
N CYS A 60 2.57 -4.65 -5.63
CA CYS A 60 3.14 -5.37 -6.76
C CYS A 60 2.79 -6.84 -6.61
N PHE A 61 1.67 -7.25 -7.20
CA PHE A 61 1.16 -8.62 -7.10
C PHE A 61 1.38 -9.35 -8.42
N ASN A 62 2.23 -10.39 -8.40
CA ASN A 62 2.55 -11.18 -9.59
C ASN A 62 1.68 -12.41 -9.72
N THR A 63 1.17 -12.96 -8.61
CA THR A 63 0.39 -14.20 -8.62
C THR A 63 -1.03 -14.03 -8.10
N ALA A 64 -1.26 -13.13 -7.14
CA ALA A 64 -2.60 -12.93 -6.59
C ALA A 64 -3.52 -12.25 -7.62
N ARG A 65 -4.73 -12.79 -7.78
CA ARG A 65 -5.73 -12.31 -8.76
C ARG A 65 -7.12 -12.30 -8.12
N GLY A 66 -7.98 -11.42 -8.62
CA GLY A 66 -9.40 -11.41 -8.26
C GLY A 66 -9.62 -11.30 -6.76
N ARG A 67 -10.45 -12.20 -6.21
CA ARG A 67 -10.80 -12.21 -4.79
C ARG A 67 -9.58 -12.47 -3.91
N ASP A 68 -8.63 -13.30 -4.37
CA ASP A 68 -7.41 -13.58 -3.61
C ASP A 68 -6.57 -12.30 -3.46
N ALA A 69 -6.49 -11.48 -4.51
CA ALA A 69 -5.79 -10.19 -4.44
C ALA A 69 -6.48 -9.24 -3.47
N ILE A 70 -7.81 -9.19 -3.46
CA ILE A 70 -8.58 -8.36 -2.53
C ILE A 70 -8.29 -8.80 -1.08
N ASN A 71 -8.39 -10.09 -0.82
CA ASN A 71 -8.19 -10.62 0.53
C ASN A 71 -6.75 -10.41 1.00
N LEU A 72 -5.77 -10.64 0.12
CA LEU A 72 -4.36 -10.43 0.45
C LEU A 72 -4.08 -8.95 0.75
N THR A 73 -4.61 -8.04 -0.06
CA THR A 73 -4.43 -6.60 0.16
C THR A 73 -5.01 -6.17 1.50
N LYS A 74 -6.20 -6.65 1.85
CA LYS A 74 -6.82 -6.34 3.14
C LYS A 74 -5.98 -6.85 4.30
N ARG A 75 -5.45 -8.07 4.21
CA ARG A 75 -4.59 -8.63 5.25
C ARG A 75 -3.27 -7.90 5.38
N MET A 76 -2.64 -7.57 4.24
CA MET A 76 -1.39 -6.80 4.24
C MET A 76 -1.59 -5.40 4.82
N PHE A 77 -2.69 -4.74 4.46
CA PHE A 77 -3.00 -3.42 5.01
C PHE A 77 -3.21 -3.46 6.52
N ALA A 78 -3.91 -4.48 7.01
CA ALA A 78 -4.09 -4.66 8.45
C ALA A 78 -2.74 -4.88 9.17
N GLU A 79 -1.87 -5.73 8.62
CA GLU A 79 -0.54 -5.97 9.17
C GLU A 79 0.31 -4.69 9.16
N PHE A 80 0.23 -3.93 8.08
CA PHE A 80 0.92 -2.65 7.94
C PHE A 80 0.48 -1.65 8.99
N CYS A 81 -0.82 -1.52 9.22
CA CYS A 81 -1.36 -0.61 10.24
C CYS A 81 -0.96 -1.02 11.66
N LYS A 82 -0.75 -2.33 11.92
CA LYS A 82 -0.24 -2.79 13.21
C LYS A 82 1.24 -2.47 13.40
N ALA A 83 2.01 -2.56 12.32
CA ALA A 83 3.47 -2.39 12.38
C ALA A 83 3.90 -0.93 12.36
N CYS A 84 3.13 -0.05 11.76
CA CYS A 84 3.48 1.35 11.53
C CYS A 84 2.39 2.28 12.08
N PRO A 85 2.78 3.49 12.52
CA PRO A 85 1.80 4.46 13.06
C PRO A 85 1.04 5.16 11.93
N VAL A 86 0.29 4.39 11.16
CA VAL A 86 -0.50 4.88 10.04
C VAL A 86 -1.77 5.55 10.53
N LYS A 87 -2.01 6.77 10.10
CA LYS A 87 -3.31 7.44 10.27
C LYS A 87 -4.05 7.46 8.94
N ILE A 88 -3.34 7.77 7.87
CA ILE A 88 -3.91 7.80 6.52
C ILE A 88 -2.93 7.14 5.55
N ALA A 89 -3.46 6.28 4.70
CA ALA A 89 -2.72 5.66 3.59
C ALA A 89 -3.19 6.26 2.28
N VAL A 90 -2.25 6.57 1.39
CA VAL A 90 -2.52 7.17 0.09
C VAL A 90 -1.96 6.28 -1.00
N GLY A 91 -2.72 6.07 -2.06
CA GLY A 91 -2.26 5.37 -3.26
C GLY A 91 -2.39 6.27 -4.47
N LEU A 92 -1.31 6.38 -5.25
CA LEU A 92 -1.33 7.04 -6.56
C LEU A 92 -1.28 5.97 -7.63
N ILE A 93 -2.29 5.93 -8.47
CA ILE A 93 -2.42 4.90 -9.50
C ILE A 93 -2.54 5.57 -10.86
N SER A 94 -1.71 5.16 -11.82
CA SER A 94 -1.80 5.64 -13.19
C SER A 94 -3.23 5.47 -13.70
N ILE A 95 -3.73 6.49 -14.40
CA ILE A 95 -5.11 6.50 -14.90
C ILE A 95 -5.38 5.29 -15.80
N ASP A 96 -4.35 4.75 -16.46
CA ASP A 96 -4.46 3.61 -17.36
C ASP A 96 -4.39 2.26 -16.66
N ASN A 97 -4.01 2.24 -15.38
CA ASN A 97 -3.88 1.00 -14.63
C ASN A 97 -5.22 0.60 -14.01
N LEU A 98 -6.11 0.09 -14.84
CA LEU A 98 -7.48 -0.23 -14.45
C LEU A 98 -7.56 -1.35 -13.41
N LYS A 99 -6.65 -2.31 -13.47
CA LYS A 99 -6.61 -3.43 -12.50
C LYS A 99 -6.29 -2.93 -11.10
N ALA A 100 -5.28 -2.08 -10.98
CA ALA A 100 -4.91 -1.53 -9.68
C ALA A 100 -6.00 -0.61 -9.13
N LYS A 101 -6.63 0.19 -9.97
CA LYS A 101 -7.75 1.05 -9.57
C LYS A 101 -8.93 0.23 -9.07
N TRP A 102 -9.25 -0.86 -9.78
CA TRP A 102 -10.30 -1.76 -9.35
C TRP A 102 -9.96 -2.37 -7.99
N LEU A 103 -8.74 -2.88 -7.83
CA LEU A 103 -8.33 -3.53 -6.58
C LEU A 103 -8.42 -2.57 -5.38
N ILE A 104 -7.88 -1.36 -5.53
CA ILE A 104 -7.83 -0.42 -4.41
C ILE A 104 -9.24 0.03 -3.98
N ARG A 105 -10.18 0.14 -4.93
CA ARG A 105 -11.58 0.40 -4.63
C ARG A 105 -12.23 -0.76 -3.88
N GLN A 106 -11.94 -1.99 -4.31
CA GLN A 106 -12.49 -3.19 -3.69
C GLN A 106 -12.05 -3.35 -2.24
N VAL A 107 -10.89 -2.85 -1.87
CA VAL A 107 -10.41 -2.92 -0.49
C VAL A 107 -10.86 -1.72 0.36
N GLY A 108 -11.63 -0.81 -0.22
CA GLY A 108 -12.30 0.25 0.53
C GLY A 108 -11.65 1.63 0.46
N PHE A 109 -10.61 1.80 -0.32
CA PHE A 109 -10.03 3.13 -0.53
C PHE A 109 -10.99 3.99 -1.35
N GLN A 110 -11.02 5.28 -1.03
CA GLN A 110 -11.86 6.26 -1.71
C GLN A 110 -11.03 7.17 -2.60
N SER A 111 -11.61 7.60 -3.73
CA SER A 111 -10.93 8.49 -4.67
C SER A 111 -10.97 9.94 -4.18
N LEU A 112 -9.82 10.61 -4.31
CA LEU A 112 -9.70 12.06 -4.13
C LEU A 112 -9.67 12.80 -5.47
N GLY A 113 -9.77 12.07 -6.59
CA GLY A 113 -9.73 12.65 -7.93
C GLY A 113 -8.39 12.47 -8.62
N GLU A 114 -8.25 13.11 -9.76
CA GLU A 114 -7.07 12.96 -10.60
C GLU A 114 -6.04 14.05 -10.30
N ILE A 115 -4.76 13.68 -10.43
CA ILE A 115 -3.62 14.58 -10.23
C ILE A 115 -2.55 14.30 -11.27
N MET A 116 -1.95 15.36 -11.80
CA MET A 116 -0.81 15.23 -12.72
C MET A 116 0.48 15.02 -11.92
N THR A 117 1.23 13.98 -12.27
CA THR A 117 2.54 13.67 -11.68
C THR A 117 3.62 13.69 -12.73
N GLU A 118 4.88 13.56 -12.32
CA GLU A 118 6.01 13.44 -13.23
C GLU A 118 5.84 12.26 -14.20
N ASN A 119 5.13 11.22 -13.75
CA ASN A 119 4.91 9.99 -14.51
C ASN A 119 3.57 9.99 -15.27
N GLY A 120 2.89 11.13 -15.34
CA GLY A 120 1.62 11.27 -16.04
C GLY A 120 0.43 11.47 -15.11
N LEU A 121 -0.76 11.34 -15.67
CA LEU A 121 -2.01 11.52 -14.94
C LEU A 121 -2.30 10.30 -14.07
N CYS A 122 -2.53 10.54 -12.79
CA CYS A 122 -2.85 9.50 -11.81
C CYS A 122 -4.15 9.83 -11.10
N GLU A 123 -4.81 8.80 -10.58
CA GLU A 123 -5.90 8.96 -9.63
C GLU A 123 -5.35 8.74 -8.22
N MET A 124 -5.72 9.62 -7.29
CA MET A 124 -5.30 9.54 -5.90
C MET A 124 -6.40 8.89 -5.08
N PHE A 125 -6.02 7.89 -4.28
CA PHE A 125 -6.92 7.18 -3.38
C PHE A 125 -6.42 7.30 -1.95
N TYR A 126 -7.34 7.21 -0.98
CA TYR A 126 -6.95 7.24 0.42
C TYR A 126 -7.81 6.28 1.26
N SER A 127 -7.26 5.89 2.39
CA SER A 127 -8.00 5.19 3.44
C SER A 127 -7.42 5.55 4.79
N PHE A 128 -8.27 5.66 5.79
CA PHE A 128 -7.82 5.73 7.18
C PHE A 128 -7.31 4.36 7.63
N SER A 129 -6.53 4.38 8.71
CA SER A 129 -6.07 3.15 9.34
C SER A 129 -7.24 2.31 9.82
N VAL A 130 -7.17 0.99 9.60
CA VAL A 130 -8.19 0.06 10.12
C VAL A 130 -8.20 0.01 11.65
N LEU A 131 -7.06 0.31 12.29
CA LEU A 131 -6.98 0.41 13.75
C LEU A 131 -7.63 1.68 14.27
N GLU A 132 -7.59 2.76 13.49
CA GLU A 132 -8.20 4.03 13.83
C GLU A 132 -9.72 3.90 13.98
N ASP A 133 -10.36 3.15 13.09
CA ASP A 133 -11.80 2.87 13.19
C ASP A 133 -12.15 2.17 14.49
N PHE A 134 -11.31 1.22 14.91
CA PHE A 134 -11.47 0.51 16.16
C PHE A 134 -11.31 1.46 17.36
N ASP A 135 -10.26 2.25 17.36
CA ASP A 135 -9.97 3.22 18.42
C ASP A 135 -11.07 4.27 18.52
N THR A 136 -11.60 4.72 17.40
CA THR A 136 -12.72 5.67 17.36
C THR A 136 -13.95 5.11 18.05
N LYS A 137 -14.26 3.84 17.83
CA LYS A 137 -15.39 3.17 18.49
C LYS A 137 -15.21 3.10 20.00
N GLU A 138 -14.02 2.71 20.45
CA GLU A 138 -13.69 2.67 21.88
C GLU A 138 -13.80 4.06 22.50
N PHE A 139 -13.26 5.05 21.84
CA PHE A 139 -13.30 6.43 22.31
C PHE A 139 -14.73 6.93 22.45
N ASN A 140 -15.57 6.71 21.46
CA ASN A 140 -16.98 7.09 21.52
C ASN A 140 -17.72 6.37 22.62
N ASN A 141 -17.45 5.10 22.84
CA ASN A 141 -18.05 4.34 23.93
C ASN A 141 -17.59 4.84 25.30
N GLY A 142 -16.37 5.32 25.40
CA GLY A 142 -15.80 5.84 26.64
C GLY A 142 -16.30 7.23 27.02
N ILE A 143 -16.76 8.01 26.06
CA ILE A 143 -17.28 9.35 26.30
C ILE A 143 -18.75 9.33 26.68
N VAL A 144 -19.47 8.37 26.17
CA VAL A 144 -20.89 8.23 26.45
C VAL A 144 -21.11 7.45 27.73
#